data_bededacfb23ec0e255120b0de9904b97
#
_entry.id   bededacfb23ec0e255120b0de9904b97
#
_cell.length_a   1.000
_cell.length_b   1.000
_cell.length_c   1.000
_cell.angle_alpha   90.00
_cell.angle_beta   90.00
_cell.angle_gamma   90.00
#
_symmetry.space_group_name_H-M   'P 1'
#
loop_
_entity.id
_entity.type
_entity.pdbx_description
1 polymer ?
#
loop_
_entity_poly.entity_id
_entity_poly.type
_entity_poly.pdbx_seq_one_letter_code
_entity_poly.pdbx_strand_id
1 'polypeptide(L)'
;MQSKLFLYYIFFLLLTTSGEAIADPSLEARLKEFTPLQSVQPRYPAKAQRKGIEGYATVSFTITKKGTTENALVVEAKCGDLYGEKVMTDCTDFNASSLKATKKLRYRPAEVNGSPVKVDNVLYRFRYEMGGKKKTKPILNIPSRDLYVIESWISSKKLDKAEKKSLGLVASYEDVNFLLGKIYALKNQDALAIEHFNRFLNVNYDYEGNNLRHTLEISAVAIIVEKLFKVEDYSGIIRLAPRINNSRIILTDNNFQNKNANNLIDISYFYLGASYVMEDMPNEGKEALLFVKKRAKDKNFLNDINNYLLQAQ
;
A
#
# COMPACT_ATOMS: atom_id res chain seq x y z
N MET A 1 13.57 -11.97 -48.50
CA MET A 1 12.96 -11.17 -47.41
C MET A 1 12.86 -11.99 -46.10
N GLN A 2 13.91 -12.69 -45.68
CA GLN A 2 13.86 -13.55 -44.47
C GLN A 2 15.06 -13.41 -43.53
N SER A 3 15.89 -12.38 -43.67
CA SER A 3 17.10 -12.24 -42.85
C SER A 3 17.10 -11.11 -41.81
N LYS A 4 16.01 -10.36 -41.68
CA LYS A 4 15.93 -9.25 -40.70
C LYS A 4 15.16 -9.60 -39.41
N LEU A 5 14.45 -10.73 -39.37
CA LEU A 5 13.72 -11.15 -38.14
C LEU A 5 14.62 -11.92 -37.14
N PHE A 6 15.75 -12.45 -37.57
CA PHE A 6 16.62 -13.26 -36.71
C PHE A 6 17.55 -12.43 -35.82
N LEU A 7 17.85 -11.19 -36.18
CA LEU A 7 18.71 -10.30 -35.37
C LEU A 7 17.95 -9.64 -34.20
N TYR A 8 16.63 -9.53 -34.25
CA TYR A 8 15.84 -8.95 -33.17
C TYR A 8 15.66 -9.92 -31.98
N TYR A 9 15.74 -11.23 -32.22
CA TYR A 9 15.57 -12.24 -31.16
C TYR A 9 16.81 -12.46 -30.32
N ILE A 10 18.00 -12.17 -30.86
CA ILE A 10 19.30 -12.32 -30.13
C ILE A 10 19.57 -11.09 -29.23
N PHE A 11 19.04 -9.93 -29.56
CA PHE A 11 19.25 -8.72 -28.74
C PHE A 11 18.35 -8.67 -27.49
N PHE A 12 17.29 -9.49 -27.44
CA PHE A 12 16.38 -9.57 -26.29
C PHE A 12 16.82 -10.58 -25.22
N LEU A 13 17.82 -11.42 -25.52
CA LEU A 13 18.28 -12.49 -24.62
C LEU A 13 19.53 -12.12 -23.78
N LEU A 14 20.08 -10.91 -23.90
CA LEU A 14 21.31 -10.49 -23.21
C LEU A 14 21.11 -9.38 -22.17
N LEU A 15 19.87 -9.08 -21.75
CA LEU A 15 19.56 -8.08 -20.72
C LEU A 15 18.95 -8.66 -19.44
N THR A 16 19.21 -9.92 -19.09
CA THR A 16 18.75 -10.50 -17.83
C THR A 16 19.88 -11.07 -17.03
N THR A 17 20.75 -10.21 -16.48
CA THR A 17 21.52 -10.53 -15.25
C THR A 17 21.99 -9.23 -14.59
N SER A 18 21.10 -8.51 -13.95
CA SER A 18 21.42 -7.70 -12.77
C SER A 18 20.46 -8.17 -11.67
N GLY A 19 21.00 -8.95 -10.75
CA GLY A 19 20.26 -9.42 -9.57
C GLY A 19 20.00 -8.26 -8.63
N GLU A 20 18.96 -7.49 -8.89
CA GLU A 20 18.31 -6.69 -7.87
C GLU A 20 17.45 -7.65 -7.05
N ALA A 21 17.73 -7.72 -5.74
CA ALA A 21 16.88 -8.42 -4.79
C ALA A 21 15.50 -7.75 -4.80
N ILE A 22 14.62 -8.24 -5.63
CA ILE A 22 13.20 -7.87 -5.64
C ILE A 22 12.67 -8.32 -4.29
N ALA A 23 12.32 -7.37 -3.41
CA ALA A 23 11.57 -7.67 -2.19
C ALA A 23 10.35 -8.49 -2.62
N ASP A 24 10.21 -9.71 -2.09
CA ASP A 24 9.18 -10.65 -2.51
C ASP A 24 7.78 -10.03 -2.22
N PRO A 25 7.04 -9.58 -3.24
CA PRO A 25 5.72 -8.95 -3.03
C PRO A 25 4.72 -9.94 -2.41
N SER A 26 5.01 -11.24 -2.42
CA SER A 26 4.21 -12.27 -1.77
C SER A 26 4.27 -12.19 -0.24
N LEU A 27 5.40 -11.77 0.35
CA LEU A 27 5.57 -11.66 1.80
C LEU A 27 4.60 -10.62 2.41
N GLU A 28 4.47 -9.47 1.77
CA GLU A 28 3.63 -8.37 2.24
C GLU A 28 2.12 -8.65 2.07
N ALA A 29 1.73 -9.30 0.99
CA ALA A 29 0.35 -9.74 0.77
C ALA A 29 -0.07 -10.78 1.85
N ARG A 30 0.83 -11.70 2.17
CA ARG A 30 0.62 -12.77 3.17
C ARG A 30 0.53 -12.26 4.61
N LEU A 31 1.15 -11.11 4.93
CA LEU A 31 1.00 -10.48 6.25
C LEU A 31 -0.42 -9.98 6.55
N LYS A 32 -1.21 -9.70 5.52
CA LYS A 32 -2.58 -9.15 5.64
C LYS A 32 -3.67 -10.22 5.55
N GLU A 33 -3.33 -11.43 5.16
CA GLU A 33 -4.30 -12.48 4.85
C GLU A 33 -5.05 -13.00 6.09
N PHE A 34 -4.37 -13.05 7.24
CA PHE A 34 -4.92 -13.63 8.47
C PHE A 34 -4.82 -12.64 9.64
N THR A 35 -5.98 -12.31 10.23
CA THR A 35 -6.04 -11.46 11.42
C THR A 35 -6.27 -12.30 12.67
N PRO A 36 -5.45 -12.17 13.73
CA PRO A 36 -5.67 -12.88 14.97
C PRO A 36 -6.93 -12.38 15.69
N LEU A 37 -7.62 -13.26 16.40
CA LEU A 37 -8.81 -12.93 17.22
C LEU A 37 -8.47 -11.98 18.36
N GLN A 38 -7.22 -11.99 18.81
CA GLN A 38 -6.74 -11.15 19.89
C GLN A 38 -5.30 -10.72 19.60
N SER A 39 -5.02 -9.43 19.72
CA SER A 39 -3.68 -8.88 19.66
C SER A 39 -2.82 -9.40 20.82
N VAL A 40 -1.59 -9.80 20.54
CA VAL A 40 -0.62 -10.27 21.53
C VAL A 40 0.58 -9.34 21.56
N GLN A 41 0.75 -8.64 22.68
CA GLN A 41 1.95 -7.83 22.91
C GLN A 41 3.13 -8.74 23.30
N PRO A 42 4.22 -8.76 22.52
CA PRO A 42 5.42 -9.48 22.91
C PRO A 42 6.13 -8.77 24.07
N ARG A 43 6.77 -9.54 24.96
CA ARG A 43 7.59 -8.93 26.00
C ARG A 43 8.82 -8.28 25.37
N TYR A 44 9.05 -7.01 25.66
CA TYR A 44 10.24 -6.31 25.18
C TYR A 44 11.51 -6.97 25.73
N PRO A 45 12.51 -7.34 24.91
CA PRO A 45 13.76 -7.90 25.40
C PRO A 45 14.54 -6.88 26.23
N ALA A 46 14.89 -7.22 27.46
CA ALA A 46 15.52 -6.28 28.40
C ALA A 46 16.83 -5.67 27.87
N LYS A 47 17.61 -6.44 27.07
CA LYS A 47 18.85 -5.95 26.44
C LYS A 47 18.56 -4.89 25.39
N ALA A 48 17.57 -5.13 24.52
CA ALA A 48 17.15 -4.18 23.50
C ALA A 48 16.56 -2.91 24.14
N GLN A 49 15.73 -3.07 25.18
CA GLN A 49 15.16 -1.96 25.94
C GLN A 49 16.22 -1.04 26.56
N ARG A 50 17.24 -1.61 27.24
CA ARG A 50 18.32 -0.81 27.84
C ARG A 50 19.17 -0.08 26.80
N LYS A 51 19.27 -0.62 25.57
CA LYS A 51 20.06 -0.02 24.50
C LYS A 51 19.25 0.94 23.60
N GLY A 52 17.97 1.13 23.86
CA GLY A 52 17.15 1.96 23.02
C GLY A 52 16.93 1.40 21.61
N ILE A 53 16.99 0.07 21.44
CA ILE A 53 16.84 -0.59 20.14
C ILE A 53 15.37 -0.86 19.89
N GLU A 54 14.79 -0.22 18.89
CA GLU A 54 13.46 -0.49 18.35
C GLU A 54 13.55 -1.39 17.11
N GLY A 55 12.41 -1.91 16.63
CA GLY A 55 12.40 -2.73 15.42
C GLY A 55 11.19 -3.64 15.30
N TYR A 56 11.32 -4.66 14.47
CA TYR A 56 10.29 -5.67 14.29
C TYR A 56 10.88 -7.06 14.03
N ALA A 57 10.03 -8.08 14.21
CA ALA A 57 10.31 -9.43 13.74
C ALA A 57 9.06 -10.03 13.10
N THR A 58 9.20 -10.55 11.88
CA THR A 58 8.17 -11.26 11.14
C THR A 58 8.35 -12.76 11.38
N VAL A 59 7.28 -13.41 11.82
CA VAL A 59 7.27 -14.84 12.13
C VAL A 59 6.35 -15.55 11.14
N SER A 60 6.82 -16.66 10.56
CA SER A 60 6.02 -17.62 9.80
C SER A 60 5.57 -18.74 10.74
N PHE A 61 4.34 -19.22 10.60
CA PHE A 61 3.78 -20.31 11.40
C PHE A 61 2.59 -20.97 10.70
N THR A 62 2.13 -22.10 11.26
CA THR A 62 0.92 -22.81 10.83
C THR A 62 -0.24 -22.48 11.77
N ILE A 63 -1.42 -22.12 11.26
CA ILE A 63 -2.68 -22.10 11.99
C ILE A 63 -3.24 -23.52 11.99
N THR A 64 -3.48 -24.08 13.17
CA THR A 64 -4.04 -25.41 13.32
C THR A 64 -5.56 -25.41 13.09
N LYS A 65 -6.17 -26.60 12.93
CA LYS A 65 -7.63 -26.78 12.87
C LYS A 65 -8.38 -26.23 14.10
N LYS A 66 -7.68 -25.97 15.22
CA LYS A 66 -8.23 -25.39 16.45
C LYS A 66 -7.98 -23.88 16.56
N GLY A 67 -7.38 -23.25 15.54
CA GLY A 67 -7.04 -21.84 15.57
C GLY A 67 -5.83 -21.49 16.46
N THR A 68 -5.06 -22.47 16.93
CA THR A 68 -3.77 -22.25 17.60
C THR A 68 -2.63 -22.21 16.59
N THR A 69 -1.43 -21.79 17.02
CA THR A 69 -0.25 -21.70 16.15
C THR A 69 0.76 -22.80 16.46
N GLU A 70 1.41 -23.33 15.43
CA GLU A 70 2.50 -24.31 15.52
C GLU A 70 3.59 -23.99 14.45
N ASN A 71 4.75 -24.65 14.54
CA ASN A 71 5.85 -24.55 13.57
C ASN A 71 6.35 -23.10 13.34
N ALA A 72 6.38 -22.29 14.40
CA ALA A 72 6.77 -20.90 14.31
C ALA A 72 8.28 -20.74 14.07
N LEU A 73 8.65 -19.93 13.06
CA LEU A 73 10.02 -19.52 12.78
C LEU A 73 10.10 -18.05 12.38
N VAL A 74 11.19 -17.37 12.74
CA VAL A 74 11.43 -15.97 12.31
C VAL A 74 11.96 -15.97 10.89
N VAL A 75 11.28 -15.28 9.99
CA VAL A 75 11.66 -15.14 8.57
C VAL A 75 12.36 -13.82 8.28
N GLU A 76 12.10 -12.80 9.09
CA GLU A 76 12.73 -11.49 8.98
C GLU A 76 12.78 -10.82 10.35
N ALA A 77 13.88 -10.15 10.68
CA ALA A 77 13.95 -9.26 11.83
C ALA A 77 14.87 -8.09 11.54
N LYS A 78 14.39 -6.88 11.82
CA LYS A 78 15.10 -5.63 11.59
C LYS A 78 15.14 -4.82 12.88
N CYS A 79 16.29 -4.19 13.13
CA CYS A 79 16.53 -3.26 14.25
C CYS A 79 16.93 -1.90 13.71
N GLY A 80 16.45 -0.85 14.35
CA GLY A 80 16.73 0.53 13.98
C GLY A 80 15.77 1.47 14.70
N ASP A 81 15.53 2.63 14.13
CA ASP A 81 14.47 3.53 14.54
C ASP A 81 13.28 3.32 13.63
N LEU A 82 12.20 2.73 14.13
CA LEU A 82 10.98 2.43 13.34
C LEU A 82 10.37 3.66 12.68
N TYR A 83 10.63 4.85 13.22
CA TYR A 83 10.05 6.13 12.78
C TYR A 83 11.09 7.23 12.66
N GLY A 84 12.39 6.89 12.73
CA GLY A 84 13.49 7.84 12.76
C GLY A 84 14.37 7.80 11.51
N GLU A 85 15.48 8.51 11.60
CA GLU A 85 16.42 8.70 10.50
C GLU A 85 17.41 7.52 10.31
N LYS A 86 17.40 6.54 11.23
CA LYS A 86 18.34 5.41 11.19
C LYS A 86 17.81 4.30 10.30
N VAL A 87 18.66 3.87 9.38
CA VAL A 87 18.37 2.72 8.50
C VAL A 87 18.14 1.46 9.34
N MET A 88 17.09 0.71 9.01
CA MET A 88 16.79 -0.59 9.60
C MET A 88 17.80 -1.63 9.12
N THR A 89 18.45 -2.32 10.06
CA THR A 89 19.43 -3.36 9.77
C THR A 89 18.98 -4.73 10.28
N ASP A 90 19.46 -5.80 9.68
CA ASP A 90 19.17 -7.14 10.15
C ASP A 90 19.65 -7.33 11.60
N CYS A 91 18.81 -7.95 12.41
CA CYS A 91 19.12 -8.24 13.81
C CYS A 91 18.39 -9.48 14.32
N THR A 92 18.72 -9.91 15.55
CA THR A 92 18.08 -11.06 16.21
C THR A 92 17.51 -10.73 17.59
N ASP A 93 17.58 -9.47 18.00
CA ASP A 93 17.24 -9.04 19.36
C ASP A 93 15.79 -9.37 19.74
N PHE A 94 14.89 -9.41 18.78
CA PHE A 94 13.45 -9.62 18.99
C PHE A 94 12.98 -11.07 18.75
N ASN A 95 13.82 -11.94 18.18
CA ASN A 95 13.42 -13.28 17.70
C ASN A 95 12.79 -14.13 18.79
N ALA A 96 13.47 -14.29 19.93
CA ALA A 96 13.00 -15.15 21.01
C ALA A 96 11.67 -14.67 21.63
N SER A 97 11.50 -13.36 21.74
CA SER A 97 10.27 -12.76 22.27
C SER A 97 9.10 -12.92 21.31
N SER A 98 9.33 -12.74 20.01
CA SER A 98 8.33 -12.92 18.96
C SER A 98 7.86 -14.37 18.86
N LEU A 99 8.78 -15.34 18.90
CA LEU A 99 8.44 -16.76 18.91
C LEU A 99 7.59 -17.15 20.15
N LYS A 100 7.89 -16.59 21.33
CA LYS A 100 7.06 -16.79 22.53
C LYS A 100 5.68 -16.17 22.38
N ALA A 101 5.58 -15.01 21.78
CA ALA A 101 4.31 -14.32 21.56
C ALA A 101 3.45 -15.05 20.52
N THR A 102 4.05 -15.58 19.45
CA THR A 102 3.35 -16.39 18.43
C THR A 102 2.56 -17.54 19.03
N LYS A 103 3.09 -18.25 20.02
CA LYS A 103 2.39 -19.34 20.71
C LYS A 103 1.08 -18.93 21.38
N LYS A 104 0.91 -17.63 21.67
CA LYS A 104 -0.29 -17.07 22.30
C LYS A 104 -1.32 -16.56 21.31
N LEU A 105 -0.97 -16.42 20.02
CA LEU A 105 -1.89 -16.01 18.99
C LEU A 105 -3.03 -17.03 18.85
N ARG A 106 -4.22 -16.53 18.56
CA ARG A 106 -5.42 -17.32 18.31
C ARG A 106 -6.11 -16.80 17.08
N TYR A 107 -6.54 -17.70 16.22
CA TYR A 107 -7.20 -17.40 14.95
C TYR A 107 -8.55 -18.10 14.87
N ARG A 108 -9.43 -17.60 14.01
CA ARG A 108 -10.57 -18.40 13.58
C ARG A 108 -10.04 -19.53 12.71
N PRO A 109 -10.40 -20.79 12.96
CA PRO A 109 -10.03 -21.89 12.07
C PRO A 109 -10.45 -21.61 10.64
N ALA A 110 -9.57 -21.86 9.67
CA ALA A 110 -9.95 -21.85 8.27
C ALA A 110 -10.78 -23.09 7.95
N GLU A 111 -11.78 -22.96 7.11
CA GLU A 111 -12.67 -24.04 6.73
C GLU A 111 -12.72 -24.24 5.21
N VAL A 112 -12.69 -25.48 4.79
CA VAL A 112 -12.94 -25.88 3.40
C VAL A 112 -14.12 -26.86 3.42
N ASN A 113 -15.17 -26.52 2.70
CA ASN A 113 -16.44 -27.29 2.68
C ASN A 113 -16.98 -27.60 4.09
N GLY A 114 -16.92 -26.62 5.00
CA GLY A 114 -17.39 -26.73 6.39
C GLY A 114 -16.49 -27.57 7.32
N SER A 115 -15.33 -28.02 6.85
CA SER A 115 -14.36 -28.77 7.66
C SER A 115 -13.15 -27.93 8.00
N PRO A 116 -12.73 -27.82 9.28
CA PRO A 116 -11.55 -27.09 9.68
C PRO A 116 -10.27 -27.64 9.03
N VAL A 117 -9.45 -26.76 8.46
CA VAL A 117 -8.17 -27.11 7.81
C VAL A 117 -7.00 -26.41 8.47
N LYS A 118 -5.80 -26.94 8.30
CA LYS A 118 -4.55 -26.24 8.64
C LYS A 118 -4.19 -25.24 7.55
N VAL A 119 -3.60 -24.11 7.95
CA VAL A 119 -3.04 -23.11 7.03
C VAL A 119 -1.58 -22.90 7.36
N ASP A 120 -0.71 -23.26 6.44
CA ASP A 120 0.73 -23.14 6.59
C ASP A 120 1.25 -21.78 6.09
N ASN A 121 2.44 -21.42 6.55
CA ASN A 121 3.15 -20.23 6.10
C ASN A 121 2.39 -18.91 6.35
N VAL A 122 1.56 -18.86 7.37
CA VAL A 122 0.93 -17.60 7.81
C VAL A 122 1.99 -16.69 8.42
N LEU A 123 1.92 -15.41 8.10
CA LEU A 123 2.89 -14.42 8.55
C LEU A 123 2.27 -13.46 9.56
N TYR A 124 3.03 -13.11 10.59
CA TYR A 124 2.68 -12.08 11.54
C TYR A 124 3.91 -11.28 11.94
N ARG A 125 3.80 -9.93 11.96
CA ARG A 125 4.90 -9.04 12.33
C ARG A 125 4.67 -8.46 13.72
N PHE A 126 5.58 -8.75 14.64
CA PHE A 126 5.64 -8.12 15.95
C PHE A 126 6.51 -6.88 15.90
N ARG A 127 6.00 -5.76 16.42
CA ARG A 127 6.74 -4.52 16.52
C ARG A 127 7.20 -4.28 17.97
N TYR A 128 8.34 -3.65 18.09
CA TYR A 128 8.98 -3.31 19.36
C TYR A 128 9.30 -1.83 19.37
N GLU A 129 8.43 -1.07 20.02
CA GLU A 129 8.51 0.39 20.14
C GLU A 129 8.72 0.75 21.61
N MET A 130 9.55 1.76 21.87
CA MET A 130 9.72 2.24 23.23
C MET A 130 8.67 3.29 23.55
N GLY A 131 7.86 3.02 24.56
CA GLY A 131 6.90 3.98 25.09
C GLY A 131 7.59 5.18 25.73
N GLY A 132 7.66 6.26 25.02
CA GLY A 132 7.98 7.59 25.48
C GLY A 132 7.39 8.58 24.49
N LYS A 133 6.64 9.60 24.93
CA LYS A 133 5.88 10.59 24.16
C LYS A 133 5.41 10.03 22.82
N LYS A 134 4.12 9.83 22.60
CA LYS A 134 3.59 9.44 21.28
C LYS A 134 4.31 10.25 20.21
N LYS A 135 5.39 9.70 19.65
CA LYS A 135 5.95 10.23 18.41
C LYS A 135 4.82 9.99 17.44
N THR A 136 4.15 11.03 17.00
CA THR A 136 3.21 10.95 15.89
C THR A 136 4.02 10.34 14.76
N LYS A 137 3.61 9.13 14.32
CA LYS A 137 4.26 8.46 13.19
C LYS A 137 4.34 9.47 12.06
N PRO A 138 5.51 9.72 11.45
CA PRO A 138 5.56 10.62 10.31
C PRO A 138 4.62 10.05 9.24
N ILE A 139 3.86 10.92 8.60
CA ILE A 139 2.91 10.53 7.53
C ILE A 139 3.65 9.82 6.39
N LEU A 140 4.85 10.30 6.11
CA LEU A 140 5.82 9.69 5.20
C LEU A 140 7.09 9.41 5.99
N ASN A 141 7.66 8.23 5.81
CA ASN A 141 8.95 7.87 6.41
C ASN A 141 10.10 8.52 5.63
N ILE A 142 10.19 9.85 5.73
CA ILE A 142 11.20 10.70 5.09
C ILE A 142 11.69 11.67 6.18
N PRO A 143 13.01 11.99 6.27
CA PRO A 143 13.51 13.01 7.18
C PRO A 143 12.75 14.33 7.02
N SER A 144 12.25 14.90 8.11
CA SER A 144 11.36 16.07 8.09
C SER A 144 11.95 17.26 7.33
N ARG A 145 13.28 17.46 7.41
CA ARG A 145 13.98 18.51 6.67
C ARG A 145 13.92 18.28 5.15
N ASP A 146 14.14 17.03 4.73
CA ASP A 146 14.14 16.67 3.30
C ASP A 146 12.73 16.75 2.73
N LEU A 147 11.74 16.25 3.47
CA LEU A 147 10.33 16.36 3.12
C LEU A 147 9.93 17.83 2.92
N TYR A 148 10.26 18.70 3.89
CA TYR A 148 9.96 20.14 3.80
C TYR A 148 10.60 20.79 2.59
N VAL A 149 11.87 20.50 2.30
CA VAL A 149 12.59 21.06 1.16
C VAL A 149 11.97 20.62 -0.17
N ILE A 150 11.65 19.31 -0.31
CA ILE A 150 11.06 18.77 -1.53
C ILE A 150 9.66 19.37 -1.75
N GLU A 151 8.80 19.39 -0.73
CA GLU A 151 7.45 19.96 -0.81
C GLU A 151 7.49 21.47 -1.13
N SER A 152 8.45 22.22 -0.57
CA SER A 152 8.67 23.64 -0.92
C SER A 152 9.03 23.82 -2.38
N TRP A 153 9.87 22.94 -2.94
CA TRP A 153 10.22 23.00 -4.37
C TRP A 153 9.07 22.58 -5.27
N ILE A 154 8.28 21.59 -4.88
CA ILE A 154 7.05 21.21 -5.61
C ILE A 154 6.09 22.40 -5.66
N SER A 155 5.81 23.03 -4.52
CA SER A 155 4.92 24.18 -4.40
C SER A 155 5.41 25.40 -5.20
N SER A 156 6.74 25.58 -5.29
CA SER A 156 7.37 26.65 -6.09
C SER A 156 7.58 26.26 -7.56
N LYS A 157 7.05 25.12 -8.03
CA LYS A 157 7.24 24.58 -9.39
C LYS A 157 8.70 24.35 -9.80
N LYS A 158 9.62 24.20 -8.83
CA LYS A 158 11.03 23.84 -9.06
C LYS A 158 11.17 22.33 -9.18
N LEU A 159 10.41 21.71 -10.11
CA LEU A 159 10.20 20.27 -10.19
C LEU A 159 11.48 19.48 -10.42
N ASP A 160 12.43 19.98 -11.24
CA ASP A 160 13.69 19.27 -11.50
C ASP A 160 14.59 19.18 -10.25
N LYS A 161 14.56 20.24 -9.40
CA LYS A 161 15.28 20.20 -8.12
C LYS A 161 14.64 19.21 -7.14
N ALA A 162 13.30 19.21 -7.08
CA ALA A 162 12.55 18.28 -6.26
C ALA A 162 12.79 16.83 -6.70
N GLU A 163 12.74 16.55 -8.00
CA GLU A 163 13.02 15.24 -8.59
C GLU A 163 14.43 14.75 -8.25
N LYS A 164 15.46 15.56 -8.56
CA LYS A 164 16.86 15.19 -8.30
C LYS A 164 17.09 14.82 -6.83
N LYS A 165 16.52 15.60 -5.90
CA LYS A 165 16.64 15.31 -4.47
C LYS A 165 15.88 14.04 -4.08
N SER A 166 14.67 13.85 -4.59
CA SER A 166 13.85 12.68 -4.32
C SER A 166 14.49 11.40 -4.85
N LEU A 167 15.06 11.41 -6.06
CA LEU A 167 15.81 10.28 -6.61
C LEU A 167 17.03 9.91 -5.76
N GLY A 168 17.69 10.88 -5.13
CA GLY A 168 18.78 10.61 -4.19
C GLY A 168 18.35 9.99 -2.85
N LEU A 169 17.06 9.99 -2.54
CA LEU A 169 16.50 9.49 -1.28
C LEU A 169 15.72 8.18 -1.45
N VAL A 170 15.23 7.85 -2.65
CA VAL A 170 14.27 6.77 -2.87
C VAL A 170 14.81 5.39 -2.48
N ALA A 171 16.11 5.16 -2.60
CA ALA A 171 16.75 3.90 -2.19
C ALA A 171 16.74 3.70 -0.67
N SER A 172 16.70 4.79 0.12
CA SER A 172 16.71 4.74 1.58
C SER A 172 15.31 4.90 2.18
N TYR A 173 14.39 5.53 1.47
CA TYR A 173 13.06 5.89 1.94
C TYR A 173 12.01 5.60 0.86
N GLU A 174 11.36 4.45 0.93
CA GLU A 174 10.35 4.01 -0.07
C GLU A 174 9.19 5.00 -0.22
N ASP A 175 8.82 5.70 0.87
CA ASP A 175 7.76 6.71 0.85
C ASP A 175 8.05 7.92 -0.04
N VAL A 176 9.31 8.12 -0.44
CA VAL A 176 9.70 9.13 -1.44
C VAL A 176 8.99 8.89 -2.79
N ASN A 177 8.56 7.65 -3.05
CA ASN A 177 7.77 7.34 -4.24
C ASN A 177 6.46 8.15 -4.31
N PHE A 178 5.85 8.53 -3.19
CA PHE A 178 4.70 9.44 -3.22
C PHE A 178 5.07 10.82 -3.78
N LEU A 179 6.21 11.36 -3.37
CA LEU A 179 6.68 12.67 -3.86
C LEU A 179 7.09 12.60 -5.34
N LEU A 180 7.77 11.54 -5.74
CA LEU A 180 8.12 11.30 -7.15
C LEU A 180 6.87 11.17 -8.01
N GLY A 181 5.86 10.42 -7.57
CA GLY A 181 4.56 10.33 -8.24
C GLY A 181 3.92 11.72 -8.44
N LYS A 182 3.90 12.56 -7.40
CA LYS A 182 3.43 13.96 -7.50
C LYS A 182 4.24 14.78 -8.51
N ILE A 183 5.56 14.68 -8.46
CA ILE A 183 6.47 15.43 -9.34
C ILE A 183 6.22 15.05 -10.80
N TYR A 184 6.18 13.76 -11.10
CA TYR A 184 5.95 13.27 -12.46
C TYR A 184 4.54 13.57 -12.97
N ALA A 185 3.51 13.50 -12.11
CA ALA A 185 2.17 13.96 -12.47
C ALA A 185 2.14 15.45 -12.85
N LEU A 186 2.83 16.31 -12.11
CA LEU A 186 2.96 17.75 -12.41
C LEU A 186 3.81 18.03 -13.65
N LYS A 187 4.71 17.13 -14.02
CA LYS A 187 5.50 17.18 -15.26
C LYS A 187 4.76 16.57 -16.46
N ASN A 188 3.51 16.09 -16.30
CA ASN A 188 2.74 15.37 -17.30
C ASN A 188 3.44 14.07 -17.81
N GLN A 189 4.25 13.46 -16.98
CA GLN A 189 4.91 12.18 -17.23
C GLN A 189 4.08 11.06 -16.59
N ASP A 190 2.90 10.82 -17.18
CA ASP A 190 1.83 10.02 -16.59
C ASP A 190 2.27 8.57 -16.27
N ALA A 191 3.05 7.92 -17.14
CA ALA A 191 3.55 6.57 -16.90
C ALA A 191 4.46 6.48 -15.65
N LEU A 192 5.41 7.42 -15.50
CA LEU A 192 6.28 7.49 -14.33
C LEU A 192 5.50 7.84 -13.06
N ALA A 193 4.50 8.73 -13.17
CA ALA A 193 3.65 9.05 -12.04
C ALA A 193 2.90 7.81 -11.52
N ILE A 194 2.30 7.03 -12.42
CA ILE A 194 1.60 5.77 -12.10
C ILE A 194 2.56 4.77 -11.47
N GLU A 195 3.76 4.59 -12.05
CA GLU A 195 4.78 3.68 -11.51
C GLU A 195 5.14 4.01 -10.07
N HIS A 196 5.51 5.27 -9.79
CA HIS A 196 5.93 5.68 -8.46
C HIS A 196 4.78 5.66 -7.45
N PHE A 197 3.56 6.05 -7.83
CA PHE A 197 2.41 5.89 -6.93
C PHE A 197 2.11 4.42 -6.62
N ASN A 198 2.24 3.51 -7.59
CA ASN A 198 2.09 2.06 -7.34
C ASN A 198 3.17 1.54 -6.38
N ARG A 199 4.42 1.96 -6.53
CA ARG A 199 5.49 1.64 -5.58
C ARG A 199 5.14 2.12 -4.17
N PHE A 200 4.67 3.36 -4.02
CA PHE A 200 4.22 3.92 -2.75
C PHE A 200 3.05 3.13 -2.13
N LEU A 201 2.06 2.76 -2.93
CA LEU A 201 0.89 1.99 -2.48
C LEU A 201 1.24 0.55 -2.07
N ASN A 202 2.36 0.01 -2.53
CA ASN A 202 2.84 -1.33 -2.19
C ASN A 202 3.71 -1.33 -0.92
N VAL A 203 4.11 -0.17 -0.39
CA VAL A 203 4.81 -0.08 0.90
C VAL A 203 3.86 -0.55 2.01
N ASN A 204 4.30 -1.55 2.78
CA ASN A 204 3.51 -2.04 3.91
C ASN A 204 3.60 -1.04 5.06
N TYR A 205 2.51 -0.37 5.32
CA TYR A 205 2.39 0.61 6.38
C TYR A 205 1.40 0.14 7.45
N ASP A 206 1.79 0.24 8.73
CA ASP A 206 0.90 -0.04 9.84
C ASP A 206 0.01 1.18 10.11
N TYR A 207 -1.27 0.97 9.85
CA TYR A 207 -2.29 2.04 9.88
C TYR A 207 -2.82 2.38 11.27
N GLU A 208 -2.47 1.66 12.34
CA GLU A 208 -3.04 1.94 13.65
C GLU A 208 -2.90 3.43 14.01
N GLY A 209 -3.99 4.17 13.82
CA GLY A 209 -4.14 5.57 14.20
C GLY A 209 -3.60 6.63 13.22
N ASN A 210 -3.27 6.29 11.97
CA ASN A 210 -2.74 7.27 11.01
C ASN A 210 -3.68 7.57 9.82
N ASN A 211 -4.76 8.30 10.08
CA ASN A 211 -5.72 8.72 9.06
C ASN A 211 -5.11 9.58 7.94
N LEU A 212 -3.97 10.26 8.21
CA LEU A 212 -3.30 11.10 7.21
C LEU A 212 -2.60 10.25 6.14
N ARG A 213 -2.01 9.10 6.51
CA ARG A 213 -1.44 8.17 5.55
C ARG A 213 -2.50 7.66 4.58
N HIS A 214 -3.68 7.28 5.08
CA HIS A 214 -4.80 6.90 4.23
C HIS A 214 -5.20 8.00 3.24
N THR A 215 -5.18 9.27 3.65
CA THR A 215 -5.44 10.39 2.74
C THR A 215 -4.45 10.45 1.59
N LEU A 216 -3.16 10.17 1.83
CA LEU A 216 -2.15 10.13 0.78
C LEU A 216 -2.37 8.95 -0.18
N GLU A 217 -2.74 7.78 0.34
CA GLU A 217 -3.05 6.62 -0.50
C GLU A 217 -4.29 6.81 -1.36
N ILE A 218 -5.35 7.38 -0.78
CA ILE A 218 -6.54 7.79 -1.52
C ILE A 218 -6.17 8.78 -2.64
N SER A 219 -5.30 9.74 -2.33
CA SER A 219 -4.82 10.71 -3.33
C SER A 219 -4.02 10.04 -4.45
N ALA A 220 -3.14 9.10 -4.12
CA ALA A 220 -2.37 8.35 -5.10
C ALA A 220 -3.28 7.52 -6.02
N VAL A 221 -4.27 6.80 -5.45
CA VAL A 221 -5.26 6.02 -6.21
C VAL A 221 -6.06 6.92 -7.13
N ALA A 222 -6.56 8.06 -6.64
CA ALA A 222 -7.36 9.00 -7.45
C ALA A 222 -6.57 9.53 -8.66
N ILE A 223 -5.28 9.85 -8.47
CA ILE A 223 -4.43 10.31 -9.58
C ILE A 223 -4.17 9.16 -10.57
N ILE A 224 -3.90 7.94 -10.09
CA ILE A 224 -3.69 6.79 -10.98
C ILE A 224 -4.93 6.54 -11.84
N VAL A 225 -6.12 6.48 -11.25
CA VAL A 225 -7.35 6.20 -12.03
C VAL A 225 -7.66 7.29 -13.04
N GLU A 226 -7.42 8.58 -12.71
CA GLU A 226 -7.56 9.69 -13.66
C GLU A 226 -6.61 9.50 -14.87
N LYS A 227 -5.35 9.15 -14.62
CA LYS A 227 -4.35 8.96 -15.67
C LYS A 227 -4.65 7.75 -16.53
N LEU A 228 -5.05 6.63 -15.94
CA LEU A 228 -5.45 5.42 -16.67
C LEU A 228 -6.71 5.67 -17.51
N PHE A 229 -7.70 6.38 -16.98
CA PHE A 229 -8.91 6.72 -17.71
C PHE A 229 -8.64 7.58 -18.94
N LYS A 230 -7.72 8.53 -18.81
CA LYS A 230 -7.29 9.40 -19.93
C LYS A 230 -6.67 8.63 -21.12
N VAL A 231 -6.04 7.48 -20.83
CA VAL A 231 -5.44 6.60 -21.86
C VAL A 231 -6.30 5.38 -22.14
N GLU A 232 -7.56 5.37 -21.66
CA GLU A 232 -8.56 4.32 -21.89
C GLU A 232 -8.14 2.93 -21.37
N ASP A 233 -7.23 2.87 -20.37
CA ASP A 233 -6.86 1.62 -19.67
C ASP A 233 -7.90 1.32 -18.57
N TYR A 234 -9.12 0.97 -18.99
CA TYR A 234 -10.22 0.65 -18.09
C TYR A 234 -9.96 -0.60 -17.26
N SER A 235 -9.37 -1.62 -17.87
CA SER A 235 -8.94 -2.84 -17.17
C SER A 235 -7.93 -2.54 -16.08
N GLY A 236 -7.01 -1.56 -16.29
CA GLY A 236 -6.09 -1.05 -15.30
C GLY A 236 -6.79 -0.45 -14.08
N ILE A 237 -7.86 0.31 -14.32
CA ILE A 237 -8.69 0.90 -13.25
C ILE A 237 -9.42 -0.20 -12.47
N ILE A 238 -10.01 -1.18 -13.16
CA ILE A 238 -10.73 -2.30 -12.54
C ILE A 238 -9.80 -3.11 -11.62
N ARG A 239 -8.54 -3.31 -11.99
CA ARG A 239 -7.54 -3.94 -11.11
C ARG A 239 -7.31 -3.18 -9.80
N LEU A 240 -7.62 -1.89 -9.73
CA LEU A 240 -7.54 -1.08 -8.51
C LEU A 240 -8.82 -1.14 -7.65
N ALA A 241 -9.88 -1.81 -8.10
CA ALA A 241 -11.14 -1.90 -7.38
C ALA A 241 -11.01 -2.32 -5.90
N PRO A 242 -10.15 -3.31 -5.50
CA PRO A 242 -9.98 -3.64 -4.10
C PRO A 242 -9.44 -2.46 -3.26
N ARG A 243 -8.54 -1.64 -3.81
CA ARG A 243 -8.00 -0.45 -3.13
C ARG A 243 -9.03 0.67 -3.03
N ILE A 244 -9.80 0.88 -4.09
CA ILE A 244 -10.90 1.86 -4.12
C ILE A 244 -11.98 1.46 -3.11
N ASN A 245 -12.34 0.18 -3.04
CA ASN A 245 -13.31 -0.34 -2.08
C ASN A 245 -12.83 -0.23 -0.63
N ASN A 246 -11.55 -0.48 -0.35
CA ASN A 246 -10.99 -0.25 0.98
C ASN A 246 -11.09 1.22 1.40
N SER A 247 -10.91 2.15 0.47
CA SER A 247 -11.10 3.59 0.73
C SER A 247 -12.53 3.93 1.15
N ARG A 248 -13.55 3.22 0.61
CA ARG A 248 -14.95 3.35 1.01
C ARG A 248 -15.18 2.93 2.46
N ILE A 249 -14.54 1.86 2.93
CA ILE A 249 -14.65 1.40 4.32
C ILE A 249 -14.16 2.49 5.28
N ILE A 250 -13.09 3.18 4.94
CA ILE A 250 -12.55 4.30 5.71
C ILE A 250 -13.55 5.46 5.81
N LEU A 251 -14.33 5.72 4.75
CA LEU A 251 -15.39 6.75 4.75
C LEU A 251 -16.52 6.47 5.76
N THR A 252 -16.82 5.20 5.98
CA THR A 252 -17.91 4.80 6.89
C THR A 252 -17.47 4.81 8.35
N ASP A 253 -16.18 4.89 8.62
CA ASP A 253 -15.64 5.10 9.95
C ASP A 253 -15.91 6.55 10.40
N ASN A 254 -16.77 6.72 11.41
CA ASN A 254 -17.24 8.02 11.93
C ASN A 254 -16.12 8.97 12.37
N ASN A 255 -14.89 8.48 12.49
CA ASN A 255 -13.71 9.25 12.88
C ASN A 255 -12.97 9.89 11.69
N PHE A 256 -13.33 9.55 10.43
CA PHE A 256 -12.66 10.07 9.25
C PHE A 256 -13.48 11.16 8.55
N GLN A 257 -13.35 12.40 9.01
CA GLN A 257 -14.04 13.57 8.42
C GLN A 257 -13.07 14.44 7.59
N ASN A 258 -12.55 13.91 6.49
CA ASN A 258 -11.72 14.70 5.58
C ASN A 258 -12.47 14.92 4.25
N LYS A 259 -13.00 16.14 4.07
CA LYS A 259 -13.78 16.51 2.86
C LYS A 259 -13.00 16.28 1.56
N ASN A 260 -11.70 16.56 1.55
CA ASN A 260 -10.88 16.39 0.35
C ASN A 260 -10.71 14.91 0.00
N ALA A 261 -10.47 14.05 1.00
CA ALA A 261 -10.39 12.61 0.78
C ALA A 261 -11.72 12.05 0.29
N ASN A 262 -12.86 12.54 0.81
CA ASN A 262 -14.18 12.14 0.37
C ASN A 262 -14.41 12.44 -1.11
N ASN A 263 -14.02 13.62 -1.58
CA ASN A 263 -14.12 13.98 -2.99
C ASN A 263 -13.23 13.08 -3.88
N LEU A 264 -12.02 12.75 -3.42
CA LEU A 264 -11.10 11.87 -4.16
C LEU A 264 -11.64 10.43 -4.25
N ILE A 265 -12.32 9.96 -3.22
CA ILE A 265 -12.98 8.65 -3.24
C ILE A 265 -14.16 8.68 -4.22
N ASP A 266 -14.99 9.72 -4.22
CA ASP A 266 -16.10 9.86 -5.15
C ASP A 266 -15.60 9.89 -6.61
N ILE A 267 -14.51 10.60 -6.90
CA ILE A 267 -13.85 10.61 -8.20
C ILE A 267 -13.34 9.20 -8.57
N SER A 268 -12.68 8.50 -7.64
CA SER A 268 -12.17 7.15 -7.90
C SER A 268 -13.30 6.15 -8.21
N TYR A 269 -14.42 6.23 -7.49
CA TYR A 269 -15.61 5.41 -7.75
C TYR A 269 -16.30 5.76 -9.07
N PHE A 270 -16.33 7.03 -9.46
CA PHE A 270 -16.85 7.44 -10.75
C PHE A 270 -16.05 6.80 -11.88
N TYR A 271 -14.73 6.94 -11.87
CA TYR A 271 -13.88 6.33 -12.88
C TYR A 271 -13.97 4.80 -12.88
N LEU A 272 -14.05 4.18 -11.71
CA LEU A 272 -14.26 2.72 -11.59
C LEU A 272 -15.58 2.30 -12.22
N GLY A 273 -16.67 3.00 -11.90
CA GLY A 273 -18.00 2.71 -12.44
C GLY A 273 -18.07 2.90 -13.95
N ALA A 274 -17.50 4.00 -14.47
CA ALA A 274 -17.38 4.26 -15.89
C ALA A 274 -16.55 3.16 -16.60
N SER A 275 -15.44 2.73 -15.98
CA SER A 275 -14.59 1.68 -16.53
C SER A 275 -15.29 0.33 -16.60
N TYR A 276 -16.10 -0.03 -15.60
CA TYR A 276 -16.93 -1.23 -15.67
C TYR A 276 -17.94 -1.17 -16.83
N VAL A 277 -18.56 -0.02 -17.06
CA VAL A 277 -19.48 0.16 -18.19
C VAL A 277 -18.77 0.00 -19.53
N MET A 278 -17.57 0.59 -19.66
CA MET A 278 -16.75 0.50 -20.89
C MET A 278 -16.22 -0.92 -21.18
N GLU A 279 -16.10 -1.76 -20.15
CA GLU A 279 -15.66 -3.16 -20.24
C GLU A 279 -16.84 -4.16 -20.20
N ASP A 280 -18.05 -3.73 -20.61
CA ASP A 280 -19.26 -4.55 -20.67
C ASP A 280 -19.64 -5.24 -19.33
N MET A 281 -19.39 -4.55 -18.20
CA MET A 281 -19.75 -4.98 -16.85
C MET A 281 -20.81 -4.02 -16.26
N PRO A 282 -22.03 -3.97 -16.80
CA PRO A 282 -23.00 -2.91 -16.48
C PRO A 282 -23.54 -2.98 -15.06
N ASN A 283 -23.61 -4.15 -14.44
CA ASN A 283 -24.12 -4.29 -13.08
C ASN A 283 -23.15 -3.68 -12.06
N GLU A 284 -21.85 -3.98 -12.16
CA GLU A 284 -20.79 -3.45 -11.33
C GLU A 284 -20.65 -1.94 -11.55
N GLY A 285 -20.72 -1.51 -12.82
CA GLY A 285 -20.70 -0.11 -13.20
C GLY A 285 -21.86 0.67 -12.57
N LYS A 286 -23.07 0.14 -12.64
CA LYS A 286 -24.26 0.72 -12.05
C LYS A 286 -24.17 0.84 -10.54
N GLU A 287 -23.66 -0.18 -9.83
CA GLU A 287 -23.45 -0.12 -8.38
C GLU A 287 -22.51 1.01 -7.99
N ALA A 288 -21.34 1.08 -8.63
CA ALA A 288 -20.34 2.10 -8.36
C ALA A 288 -20.84 3.52 -8.67
N LEU A 289 -21.49 3.72 -9.80
CA LEU A 289 -22.04 5.02 -10.21
C LEU A 289 -23.19 5.49 -9.31
N LEU A 290 -24.08 4.59 -8.87
CA LEU A 290 -25.14 4.91 -7.93
C LEU A 290 -24.63 5.31 -6.55
N PHE A 291 -23.51 4.71 -6.11
CA PHE A 291 -22.84 5.13 -4.88
C PHE A 291 -22.40 6.60 -4.95
N VAL A 292 -21.75 6.99 -6.06
CA VAL A 292 -21.30 8.38 -6.27
C VAL A 292 -22.48 9.33 -6.44
N LYS A 293 -23.51 8.94 -7.21
CA LYS A 293 -24.70 9.75 -7.48
C LYS A 293 -25.39 10.22 -6.21
N LYS A 294 -25.48 9.37 -5.18
CA LYS A 294 -26.09 9.70 -3.88
C LYS A 294 -25.33 10.81 -3.13
N ARG A 295 -24.07 11.04 -3.46
CA ARG A 295 -23.15 11.93 -2.76
C ARG A 295 -22.82 13.19 -3.58
N ALA A 296 -22.91 13.12 -4.89
CA ALA A 296 -22.61 14.20 -5.81
C ALA A 296 -23.58 15.36 -5.65
N LYS A 297 -23.02 16.58 -5.61
CA LYS A 297 -23.81 17.84 -5.51
C LYS A 297 -23.63 18.72 -6.74
N ASP A 298 -22.54 18.54 -7.48
CA ASP A 298 -22.25 19.29 -8.70
C ASP A 298 -23.12 18.80 -9.85
N LYS A 299 -23.77 19.73 -10.58
CA LYS A 299 -24.68 19.40 -11.66
C LYS A 299 -23.99 18.76 -12.87
N ASN A 300 -22.78 19.24 -13.21
CA ASN A 300 -22.04 18.71 -14.35
C ASN A 300 -21.58 17.27 -14.04
N PHE A 301 -21.06 17.07 -12.84
CA PHE A 301 -20.67 15.73 -12.39
C PHE A 301 -21.86 14.76 -12.32
N LEU A 302 -23.03 15.22 -11.90
CA LEU A 302 -24.26 14.42 -11.95
C LEU A 302 -24.69 14.07 -13.38
N ASN A 303 -24.50 14.97 -14.34
CA ASN A 303 -24.76 14.69 -15.76
C ASN A 303 -23.81 13.62 -16.29
N ASP A 304 -22.52 13.70 -15.97
CA ASP A 304 -21.56 12.69 -16.39
C ASP A 304 -21.90 11.31 -15.81
N ILE A 305 -22.26 11.23 -14.52
CA ILE A 305 -22.73 10.00 -13.89
C ILE A 305 -23.97 9.44 -14.59
N ASN A 306 -24.95 10.29 -14.89
CA ASN A 306 -26.18 9.86 -15.55
C ASN A 306 -25.94 9.33 -16.97
N ASN A 307 -25.00 9.93 -17.72
CA ASN A 307 -24.62 9.47 -19.05
C ASN A 307 -24.09 8.03 -19.02
N TYR A 308 -23.21 7.68 -18.07
CA TYR A 308 -22.74 6.30 -17.91
C TYR A 308 -23.82 5.36 -17.38
N LEU A 309 -24.70 5.82 -16.48
CA LEU A 309 -25.84 5.02 -16.01
C LEU A 309 -26.84 4.68 -17.13
N LEU A 310 -27.00 5.53 -18.16
CA LEU A 310 -27.79 5.24 -19.34
C LEU A 310 -27.12 4.17 -20.24
N GLN A 311 -25.80 4.16 -20.33
CA GLN A 311 -25.06 3.14 -21.06
C GLN A 311 -25.05 1.78 -20.34
N ALA A 312 -25.29 1.75 -19.03
CA ALA A 312 -25.35 0.55 -18.20
C ALA A 312 -26.77 -0.09 -18.17
N GLN A 313 -27.70 0.36 -19.01
CA GLN A 313 -29.04 -0.22 -19.17
C GLN A 313 -29.06 -1.31 -20.22
#